data_550b25a85975c0e398640edf934ebc2e
#
_entry.id   550b25a85975c0e398640edf934ebc2e
#
_cell.length_a   1.000
_cell.length_b   1.000
_cell.length_c   1.000
_cell.angle_alpha   90.00
_cell.angle_beta   90.00
_cell.angle_gamma   90.00
#
_symmetry.space_group_name_H-M   'P 1'
#
loop_
_entity.id
_entity.type
_entity.pdbx_description
1 polymer ?
#
loop_
_entity_poly.entity_id
_entity_poly.type
_entity_poly.pdbx_seq_one_letter_code
_entity_poly.pdbx_strand_id
1 'polypeptide(L)'
;MIKTVICSVGISAARKVSGVKPRELTNWVRQQQSMECAAETIFSTFRDIRPEGESLKNDLSAEIHSLVRIGITNQDRIILLASSTDDGYCCALAVEKYLKHHWEGIYAKAESVPGLQVIDPDLFRTTGVVEFVQRIIKEVNSYEASNIILNPTGGYKALVPYTVLLGMLKGVKCDYIFEQSTTVIELPPLPVEFKRSQFEAYKDLLEKIERETVITQAEWENSVPYTERAAFEPLIEFSEEGVTISGVGFLFLEEMRKPSVLVPFLSQKAIRDCFDNLAQLQQCDPFAFLLKAASSKDGFQQYSKTI
;
A
#
# COMPACT_ATOMS: atom_id res chain seq x y z
N MET A 1 18.95 5.24 9.55
CA MET A 1 18.17 5.47 8.30
C MET A 1 16.74 5.67 8.75
N ILE A 2 16.10 6.75 8.34
CA ILE A 2 14.71 7.08 8.73
C ILE A 2 13.77 6.17 7.95
N LYS A 3 12.89 5.45 8.65
CA LYS A 3 11.89 4.56 8.04
C LYS A 3 10.53 5.25 7.96
N THR A 4 9.77 4.95 6.92
CA THR A 4 8.34 5.25 6.86
C THR A 4 7.57 3.94 6.98
N VAL A 5 6.83 3.74 8.06
CA VAL A 5 6.01 2.54 8.28
C VAL A 5 4.55 2.89 8.03
N ILE A 6 3.93 2.18 7.11
CA ILE A 6 2.52 2.37 6.75
C ILE A 6 1.72 1.18 7.30
N CYS A 7 0.82 1.45 8.24
CA CYS A 7 0.06 0.43 8.95
C CYS A 7 -1.42 0.51 8.58
N SER A 8 -2.06 -0.62 8.32
CA SER A 8 -3.50 -0.72 8.45
C SER A 8 -3.88 -0.84 9.93
N VAL A 9 -4.97 -0.18 10.34
CA VAL A 9 -5.38 -0.12 11.75
C VAL A 9 -6.77 -0.72 11.93
N GLY A 10 -6.90 -1.56 12.96
CA GLY A 10 -8.16 -2.14 13.42
C GLY A 10 -8.63 -1.54 14.74
N ILE A 11 -9.52 -2.28 15.41
CA ILE A 11 -10.12 -1.86 16.67
C ILE A 11 -9.45 -2.47 17.90
N SER A 12 -8.28 -3.10 17.72
CA SER A 12 -7.59 -3.82 18.81
C SER A 12 -7.13 -2.92 19.96
N ALA A 13 -6.95 -1.62 19.72
CA ALA A 13 -6.59 -0.63 20.73
C ALA A 13 -7.69 -0.46 21.81
N ALA A 14 -8.96 -0.63 21.43
CA ALA A 14 -10.08 -0.51 22.37
C ALA A 14 -10.34 -1.78 23.21
N ARG A 15 -9.52 -2.81 23.09
CA ARG A 15 -9.73 -4.13 23.74
C ARG A 15 -9.86 -4.05 25.28
N LYS A 16 -9.25 -3.06 25.90
CA LYS A 16 -9.23 -2.88 27.37
C LYS A 16 -10.22 -1.84 27.88
N VAL A 17 -11.06 -1.27 27.02
CA VAL A 17 -12.08 -0.31 27.47
C VAL A 17 -13.15 -1.08 28.27
N SER A 18 -13.26 -0.72 29.55
CA SER A 18 -14.13 -1.44 30.49
C SER A 18 -15.61 -1.34 30.07
N GLY A 19 -16.29 -2.48 30.06
CA GLY A 19 -17.73 -2.55 29.77
C GLY A 19 -18.14 -2.39 28.31
N VAL A 20 -17.18 -2.26 27.39
CA VAL A 20 -17.45 -2.09 25.94
C VAL A 20 -17.08 -3.35 25.19
N LYS A 21 -18.06 -3.97 24.53
CA LYS A 21 -17.83 -5.09 23.61
C LYS A 21 -17.44 -4.56 22.22
N PRO A 22 -16.65 -5.31 21.42
CA PRO A 22 -16.29 -4.89 20.07
C PRO A 22 -17.47 -4.46 19.19
N ARG A 23 -18.63 -5.13 19.32
CA ARG A 23 -19.84 -4.81 18.55
C ARG A 23 -20.54 -3.52 19.00
N GLU A 24 -20.24 -3.04 20.18
CA GLU A 24 -20.83 -1.86 20.80
C GLU A 24 -19.91 -0.64 20.67
N LEU A 25 -18.69 -0.84 20.20
CA LEU A 25 -17.64 0.18 20.19
C LEU A 25 -18.03 1.42 19.39
N THR A 26 -18.59 1.24 18.18
CA THR A 26 -19.05 2.36 17.36
C THR A 26 -20.09 3.22 18.10
N ASN A 27 -21.08 2.58 18.74
CA ASN A 27 -22.09 3.30 19.51
C ASN A 27 -21.49 3.98 20.74
N TRP A 28 -20.55 3.31 21.42
CA TRP A 28 -19.85 3.87 22.54
C TRP A 28 -19.05 5.13 22.15
N VAL A 29 -18.32 5.10 21.02
CA VAL A 29 -17.59 6.26 20.49
C VAL A 29 -18.54 7.42 20.22
N ARG A 30 -19.70 7.16 19.58
CA ARG A 30 -20.72 8.19 19.29
C ARG A 30 -21.37 8.81 20.51
N GLN A 31 -21.35 8.12 21.63
CA GLN A 31 -21.87 8.62 22.91
C GLN A 31 -20.88 9.51 23.66
N GLN A 32 -19.62 9.54 23.23
CA GLN A 32 -18.61 10.44 23.83
C GLN A 32 -18.80 11.88 23.38
N GLN A 33 -18.24 12.83 24.13
CA GLN A 33 -18.36 14.25 23.83
C GLN A 33 -17.72 14.62 22.47
N SER A 34 -16.64 13.95 22.11
CA SER A 34 -15.97 14.08 20.83
C SER A 34 -15.16 12.83 20.49
N MET A 35 -14.71 12.73 19.24
CA MET A 35 -13.78 11.70 18.78
C MET A 35 -12.47 11.71 19.58
N GLU A 36 -11.97 12.91 19.88
CA GLU A 36 -10.76 13.11 20.67
C GLU A 36 -10.91 12.62 22.10
N CYS A 37 -12.07 12.87 22.74
CA CYS A 37 -12.38 12.37 24.08
C CYS A 37 -12.47 10.84 24.09
N ALA A 38 -13.10 10.24 23.09
CA ALA A 38 -13.15 8.79 22.93
C ALA A 38 -11.74 8.19 22.78
N ALA A 39 -10.94 8.77 21.90
CA ALA A 39 -9.56 8.35 21.67
C ALA A 39 -8.67 8.51 22.93
N GLU A 40 -8.85 9.57 23.70
CA GLU A 40 -8.16 9.78 24.97
C GLU A 40 -8.53 8.72 25.99
N THR A 41 -9.81 8.37 26.06
CA THR A 41 -10.30 7.30 26.96
C THR A 41 -9.67 5.96 26.58
N ILE A 42 -9.65 5.61 25.30
CA ILE A 42 -9.00 4.39 24.80
C ILE A 42 -7.49 4.43 25.13
N PHE A 43 -6.79 5.51 24.80
CA PHE A 43 -5.37 5.69 25.06
C PHE A 43 -5.04 5.52 26.54
N SER A 44 -5.84 6.07 27.45
CA SER A 44 -5.61 5.99 28.88
C SER A 44 -5.57 4.55 29.41
N THR A 45 -6.21 3.59 28.73
CA THR A 45 -6.22 2.17 29.14
C THR A 45 -4.88 1.47 28.96
N PHE A 46 -3.98 2.02 28.11
CA PHE A 46 -2.66 1.45 27.84
C PHE A 46 -1.52 2.47 27.83
N ARG A 47 -1.79 3.72 28.18
CA ARG A 47 -0.80 4.82 28.19
C ARG A 47 0.48 4.47 28.96
N ASP A 48 0.33 3.89 30.15
CA ASP A 48 1.45 3.65 31.08
C ASP A 48 2.16 2.30 30.82
N ILE A 49 1.69 1.54 29.84
CA ILE A 49 2.32 0.29 29.41
C ILE A 49 3.54 0.63 28.55
N ARG A 50 4.73 0.27 29.01
CA ARG A 50 5.98 0.54 28.29
C ARG A 50 6.07 -0.34 27.02
N PRO A 51 6.66 0.19 25.92
CA PRO A 51 6.84 -0.56 24.68
C PRO A 51 8.00 -1.56 24.75
N GLU A 52 8.11 -2.29 25.86
CA GLU A 52 9.19 -3.25 26.14
C GLU A 52 8.62 -4.56 26.70
N GLY A 53 9.32 -5.67 26.47
CA GLY A 53 9.01 -6.93 27.08
C GLY A 53 8.02 -7.84 26.32
N GLU A 54 7.68 -9.00 26.92
CA GLU A 54 6.81 -10.00 26.32
C GLU A 54 5.31 -9.69 26.48
N SER A 55 4.95 -8.80 27.39
CA SER A 55 3.57 -8.38 27.67
C SER A 55 2.91 -7.63 26.50
N LEU A 56 3.70 -7.07 25.58
CA LEU A 56 3.23 -6.30 24.42
C LEU A 56 2.06 -6.93 23.67
N LYS A 57 2.12 -8.25 23.51
CA LYS A 57 1.15 -9.03 22.74
C LYS A 57 -0.27 -8.98 23.31
N ASN A 58 -0.39 -8.97 24.66
CA ASN A 58 -1.67 -9.05 25.35
C ASN A 58 -2.15 -7.67 25.82
N ASP A 59 -1.22 -6.74 25.99
CA ASP A 59 -1.47 -5.49 26.68
C ASP A 59 -1.60 -4.28 25.75
N LEU A 60 -1.04 -4.35 24.56
CA LEU A 60 -1.09 -3.29 23.56
C LEU A 60 -1.87 -3.73 22.31
N SER A 61 -2.18 -2.78 21.45
CA SER A 61 -2.84 -3.09 20.17
C SER A 61 -1.90 -3.87 19.24
N ALA A 62 -2.48 -4.56 18.26
CA ALA A 62 -1.73 -5.30 17.24
C ALA A 62 -0.74 -4.40 16.49
N GLU A 63 -1.15 -3.17 16.22
CA GLU A 63 -0.37 -2.15 15.54
C GLU A 63 0.85 -1.73 16.37
N ILE A 64 0.64 -1.38 17.66
CA ILE A 64 1.73 -1.00 18.55
C ILE A 64 2.70 -2.17 18.73
N HIS A 65 2.16 -3.38 18.98
CA HIS A 65 2.97 -4.57 19.10
C HIS A 65 3.87 -4.79 17.88
N SER A 66 3.31 -4.69 16.67
CA SER A 66 4.10 -4.87 15.44
C SER A 66 5.13 -3.76 15.25
N LEU A 67 4.79 -2.50 15.50
CA LEU A 67 5.71 -1.37 15.38
C LEU A 67 6.90 -1.50 16.34
N VAL A 68 6.67 -1.93 17.57
CA VAL A 68 7.74 -2.19 18.54
C VAL A 68 8.67 -3.32 18.04
N ARG A 69 8.11 -4.39 17.49
CA ARG A 69 8.89 -5.53 16.96
C ARG A 69 9.63 -5.20 15.66
N ILE A 70 9.11 -4.31 14.84
CA ILE A 70 9.82 -3.74 13.67
C ILE A 70 11.00 -2.86 14.11
N GLY A 71 10.99 -2.41 15.37
CA GLY A 71 12.05 -1.58 15.94
C GLY A 71 11.99 -0.14 15.43
N ILE A 72 10.84 0.50 15.61
CA ILE A 72 10.69 1.93 15.31
C ILE A 72 11.51 2.79 16.28
N THR A 73 11.89 3.96 15.81
CA THR A 73 12.62 4.97 16.57
C THR A 73 11.88 6.31 16.53
N ASN A 74 12.31 7.27 17.34
CA ASN A 74 11.75 8.62 17.36
C ASN A 74 11.99 9.43 16.07
N GLN A 75 12.87 8.96 15.19
CA GLN A 75 13.13 9.59 13.88
C GLN A 75 12.22 9.06 12.77
N ASP A 76 11.54 7.94 13.03
CA ASP A 76 10.73 7.26 12.01
C ASP A 76 9.39 7.98 11.81
N ARG A 77 8.78 7.68 10.66
CA ARG A 77 7.49 8.22 10.24
C ARG A 77 6.46 7.10 10.22
N ILE A 78 5.36 7.25 10.93
CA ILE A 78 4.29 6.25 11.04
C ILE A 78 3.01 6.81 10.46
N ILE A 79 2.46 6.12 9.45
CA ILE A 79 1.15 6.42 8.85
C ILE A 79 0.19 5.32 9.27
N LEU A 80 -0.89 5.69 9.92
CA LEU A 80 -1.91 4.80 10.44
C LEU A 80 -3.17 4.93 9.60
N LEU A 81 -3.41 3.98 8.68
CA LEU A 81 -4.56 3.97 7.79
C LEU A 81 -5.71 3.21 8.46
N ALA A 82 -6.73 3.94 8.87
CA ALA A 82 -7.90 3.42 9.57
C ALA A 82 -9.11 3.29 8.66
N SER A 83 -10.06 2.43 9.08
CA SER A 83 -11.38 2.42 8.47
C SER A 83 -12.08 3.78 8.61
N SER A 84 -13.05 4.04 7.72
CA SER A 84 -13.89 5.23 7.78
C SER A 84 -14.97 5.18 8.87
N THR A 85 -14.98 4.11 9.67
CA THR A 85 -15.89 3.97 10.81
C THR A 85 -15.37 4.73 12.03
N ASP A 86 -16.30 5.23 12.86
CA ASP A 86 -15.95 6.02 14.05
C ASP A 86 -15.03 5.27 15.01
N ASP A 87 -15.28 3.97 15.21
CA ASP A 87 -14.48 3.11 16.09
C ASP A 87 -13.07 2.84 15.54
N GLY A 88 -12.96 2.56 14.24
CA GLY A 88 -11.66 2.32 13.63
C GLY A 88 -10.77 3.56 13.64
N TYR A 89 -11.32 4.71 13.27
CA TYR A 89 -10.56 5.97 13.29
C TYR A 89 -10.23 6.40 14.72
N CYS A 90 -11.15 6.23 15.67
CA CYS A 90 -10.91 6.49 17.09
C CYS A 90 -9.74 5.65 17.64
N CYS A 91 -9.70 4.36 17.29
CA CYS A 91 -8.59 3.48 17.68
C CYS A 91 -7.26 3.92 17.08
N ALA A 92 -7.25 4.38 15.83
CA ALA A 92 -6.03 4.91 15.20
C ALA A 92 -5.52 6.18 15.87
N LEU A 93 -6.41 7.09 16.28
CA LEU A 93 -6.05 8.27 17.07
C LEU A 93 -5.45 7.89 18.43
N ALA A 94 -5.99 6.85 19.09
CA ALA A 94 -5.43 6.37 20.35
C ALA A 94 -4.03 5.76 20.18
N VAL A 95 -3.80 5.02 19.09
CA VAL A 95 -2.47 4.50 18.71
C VAL A 95 -1.51 5.65 18.42
N GLU A 96 -1.94 6.67 17.67
CA GLU A 96 -1.15 7.87 17.39
C GLU A 96 -0.69 8.57 18.67
N LYS A 97 -1.61 8.76 19.63
CA LYS A 97 -1.32 9.35 20.94
C LYS A 97 -0.28 8.53 21.71
N TYR A 98 -0.42 7.20 21.70
CA TYR A 98 0.55 6.31 22.36
C TYR A 98 1.95 6.44 21.74
N LEU A 99 2.06 6.46 20.42
CA LEU A 99 3.33 6.60 19.71
C LEU A 99 4.00 7.93 20.06
N LYS A 100 3.26 9.03 20.03
CA LYS A 100 3.76 10.36 20.38
C LYS A 100 4.15 10.48 21.87
N HIS A 101 3.50 9.72 22.75
CA HIS A 101 3.81 9.71 24.18
C HIS A 101 5.11 8.96 24.48
N HIS A 102 5.35 7.81 23.82
CA HIS A 102 6.51 6.96 24.12
C HIS A 102 7.75 7.23 23.25
N TRP A 103 7.59 7.84 22.09
CA TRP A 103 8.69 8.24 21.19
C TRP A 103 8.62 9.73 20.94
N GLU A 104 9.24 10.50 21.83
CA GLU A 104 9.27 11.96 21.72
C GLU A 104 9.86 12.41 20.37
N GLY A 105 9.10 13.23 19.64
CA GLY A 105 9.47 13.74 18.31
C GLY A 105 9.12 12.83 17.14
N ILE A 106 8.57 11.63 17.36
CA ILE A 106 8.12 10.77 16.27
C ILE A 106 7.03 11.44 15.43
N TYR A 107 7.10 11.29 14.12
CA TYR A 107 5.98 11.64 13.26
C TYR A 107 5.00 10.46 13.19
N ALA A 108 3.86 10.58 13.84
CA ALA A 108 2.78 9.62 13.74
C ALA A 108 1.50 10.34 13.33
N LYS A 109 0.76 9.80 12.35
CA LYS A 109 -0.48 10.37 11.84
C LYS A 109 -1.52 9.30 11.55
N ALA A 110 -2.68 9.43 12.18
CA ALA A 110 -3.86 8.64 11.87
C ALA A 110 -4.64 9.30 10.72
N GLU A 111 -5.06 8.49 9.76
CA GLU A 111 -5.84 8.92 8.61
C GLU A 111 -7.01 7.96 8.39
N SER A 112 -8.21 8.51 8.27
CA SER A 112 -9.39 7.75 7.86
C SER A 112 -9.39 7.58 6.35
N VAL A 113 -9.59 6.34 5.88
CA VAL A 113 -9.66 6.00 4.46
C VAL A 113 -11.12 5.95 4.04
N PRO A 114 -11.58 6.81 3.13
CA PRO A 114 -12.96 6.84 2.68
C PRO A 114 -13.43 5.47 2.15
N GLY A 115 -14.65 5.08 2.46
CA GLY A 115 -15.23 3.81 2.02
C GLY A 115 -14.62 2.54 2.64
N LEU A 116 -13.55 2.65 3.41
CA LEU A 116 -12.92 1.51 4.06
C LEU A 116 -13.71 1.07 5.30
N GLN A 117 -14.73 0.27 5.07
CA GLN A 117 -15.64 -0.29 6.08
C GLN A 117 -16.23 -1.61 5.57
N VAL A 118 -16.78 -2.46 6.45
CA VAL A 118 -17.24 -3.81 6.07
C VAL A 118 -18.76 -4.00 6.20
N ILE A 119 -19.48 -2.94 6.57
CA ILE A 119 -20.95 -2.98 6.71
C ILE A 119 -21.59 -3.04 5.32
N ASP A 120 -21.02 -2.29 4.38
CA ASP A 120 -21.39 -2.28 2.97
C ASP A 120 -20.24 -2.88 2.15
N PRO A 121 -20.36 -4.13 1.68
CA PRO A 121 -19.32 -4.80 0.90
C PRO A 121 -19.06 -4.16 -0.45
N ASP A 122 -20.05 -3.52 -1.07
CA ASP A 122 -19.89 -2.88 -2.37
C ASP A 122 -19.06 -1.59 -2.22
N LEU A 123 -19.39 -0.75 -1.24
CA LEU A 123 -18.60 0.44 -0.92
C LEU A 123 -17.16 0.07 -0.50
N PHE A 124 -16.98 -1.03 0.23
CA PHE A 124 -15.64 -1.53 0.57
C PHE A 124 -14.82 -1.85 -0.69
N ARG A 125 -15.41 -2.57 -1.67
CA ARG A 125 -14.70 -2.99 -2.88
C ARG A 125 -14.48 -1.84 -3.86
N THR A 126 -15.51 -1.05 -4.12
CA THR A 126 -15.50 -0.01 -5.16
C THR A 126 -14.75 1.26 -4.74
N THR A 127 -14.73 1.57 -3.45
CA THR A 127 -14.12 2.80 -2.91
C THR A 127 -13.04 2.49 -1.89
N GLY A 128 -13.38 1.73 -0.83
CA GLY A 128 -12.49 1.55 0.31
C GLY A 128 -11.14 0.96 -0.03
N VAL A 129 -11.10 -0.11 -0.84
CA VAL A 129 -9.84 -0.75 -1.26
C VAL A 129 -9.07 0.16 -2.21
N VAL A 130 -9.76 0.84 -3.13
CA VAL A 130 -9.12 1.75 -4.10
C VAL A 130 -8.44 2.91 -3.38
N GLU A 131 -9.15 3.59 -2.49
CA GLU A 131 -8.61 4.69 -1.68
C GLU A 131 -7.44 4.25 -0.78
N PHE A 132 -7.55 3.05 -0.18
CA PHE A 132 -6.47 2.47 0.60
C PHE A 132 -5.20 2.27 -0.24
N VAL A 133 -5.34 1.67 -1.42
CA VAL A 133 -4.23 1.43 -2.35
C VAL A 133 -3.63 2.76 -2.83
N GLN A 134 -4.46 3.72 -3.24
CA GLN A 134 -4.03 5.06 -3.66
C GLN A 134 -3.22 5.76 -2.56
N ARG A 135 -3.71 5.65 -1.32
CA ARG A 135 -3.06 6.30 -0.19
C ARG A 135 -1.67 5.72 0.09
N ILE A 136 -1.52 4.40 -0.01
CA ILE A 136 -0.20 3.76 0.12
C ILE A 136 0.72 4.16 -1.04
N ILE A 137 0.24 4.14 -2.28
CA ILE A 137 1.03 4.51 -3.47
C ILE A 137 1.56 5.95 -3.34
N LYS A 138 0.75 6.87 -2.84
CA LYS A 138 1.17 8.25 -2.62
C LYS A 138 2.37 8.35 -1.67
N GLU A 139 2.38 7.60 -0.57
CA GLU A 139 3.53 7.55 0.34
C GLU A 139 4.73 6.83 -0.30
N VAL A 140 4.49 5.70 -0.97
CA VAL A 140 5.56 4.93 -1.64
C VAL A 140 6.25 5.75 -2.73
N ASN A 141 5.51 6.54 -3.50
CA ASN A 141 6.09 7.40 -4.53
C ASN A 141 6.84 8.63 -3.96
N SER A 142 6.65 8.95 -2.67
CA SER A 142 7.27 10.10 -2.02
C SER A 142 8.63 9.80 -1.38
N TYR A 143 8.99 8.52 -1.20
CA TYR A 143 10.20 8.09 -0.54
C TYR A 143 10.87 6.94 -1.28
N GLU A 144 12.14 6.67 -0.98
CA GLU A 144 12.83 5.50 -1.52
C GLU A 144 12.21 4.21 -0.95
N ALA A 145 11.95 3.24 -1.82
CA ALA A 145 11.32 1.96 -1.46
C ALA A 145 12.04 1.22 -0.32
N SER A 146 13.38 1.32 -0.26
CA SER A 146 14.22 0.74 0.79
C SER A 146 13.94 1.29 2.20
N ASN A 147 13.37 2.49 2.29
CA ASN A 147 13.06 3.17 3.53
C ASN A 147 11.59 3.01 3.95
N ILE A 148 10.79 2.27 3.16
CA ILE A 148 9.38 2.06 3.43
C ILE A 148 9.14 0.64 3.91
N ILE A 149 8.23 0.50 4.87
CA ILE A 149 7.74 -0.78 5.38
C ILE A 149 6.20 -0.74 5.34
N LEU A 150 5.59 -1.73 4.71
CA LEU A 150 4.16 -1.95 4.78
C LEU A 150 3.86 -2.93 5.92
N ASN A 151 3.00 -2.52 6.85
CA ASN A 151 2.66 -3.32 8.03
C ASN A 151 1.14 -3.60 8.08
N PRO A 152 0.67 -4.69 7.45
CA PRO A 152 -0.74 -5.08 7.47
C PRO A 152 -1.13 -5.93 8.68
N THR A 153 -0.46 -5.79 9.83
CA THR A 153 -0.74 -6.60 11.02
C THR A 153 -2.10 -6.28 11.62
N GLY A 154 -2.49 -5.01 11.65
CA GLY A 154 -3.80 -4.56 12.12
C GLY A 154 -4.82 -4.39 10.99
N GLY A 155 -6.04 -4.02 11.34
CA GLY A 155 -7.10 -3.71 10.38
C GLY A 155 -7.79 -4.93 9.78
N TYR A 156 -8.47 -4.71 8.65
CA TYR A 156 -9.21 -5.76 7.97
C TYR A 156 -8.28 -6.74 7.27
N LYS A 157 -8.42 -8.03 7.54
CA LYS A 157 -7.59 -9.08 6.92
C LYS A 157 -7.72 -9.13 5.39
N ALA A 158 -8.83 -8.65 4.85
CA ALA A 158 -9.03 -8.51 3.40
C ALA A 158 -8.05 -7.54 2.73
N LEU A 159 -7.41 -6.63 3.49
CA LEU A 159 -6.40 -5.69 2.95
C LEU A 159 -5.01 -6.31 2.82
N VAL A 160 -4.73 -7.41 3.50
CA VAL A 160 -3.40 -8.06 3.49
C VAL A 160 -2.96 -8.42 2.07
N PRO A 161 -3.78 -9.10 1.23
CA PRO A 161 -3.40 -9.43 -0.14
C PRO A 161 -3.04 -8.21 -0.98
N TYR A 162 -3.82 -7.13 -0.87
CA TYR A 162 -3.55 -5.88 -1.61
C TYR A 162 -2.25 -5.22 -1.14
N THR A 163 -2.01 -5.20 0.16
CA THR A 163 -0.78 -4.63 0.74
C THR A 163 0.45 -5.41 0.29
N VAL A 164 0.40 -6.75 0.30
CA VAL A 164 1.50 -7.62 -0.14
C VAL A 164 1.74 -7.48 -1.64
N LEU A 165 0.67 -7.50 -2.46
CA LEU A 165 0.79 -7.31 -3.91
C LEU A 165 1.43 -5.95 -4.23
N LEU A 166 0.98 -4.89 -3.57
CA LEU A 166 1.55 -3.54 -3.72
C LEU A 166 3.04 -3.53 -3.33
N GLY A 167 3.39 -4.15 -2.19
CA GLY A 167 4.79 -4.28 -1.77
C GLY A 167 5.65 -4.95 -2.83
N MET A 168 5.18 -6.05 -3.41
CA MET A 168 5.88 -6.76 -4.50
C MET A 168 6.07 -5.88 -5.73
N LEU A 169 5.01 -5.21 -6.21
CA LEU A 169 5.04 -4.37 -7.42
C LEU A 169 5.88 -3.10 -7.26
N LYS A 170 5.97 -2.57 -6.05
CA LYS A 170 6.70 -1.33 -5.75
C LYS A 170 8.10 -1.58 -5.17
N GLY A 171 8.51 -2.82 -5.01
CA GLY A 171 9.80 -3.16 -4.41
C GLY A 171 9.91 -2.80 -2.92
N VAL A 172 8.78 -2.79 -2.21
CA VAL A 172 8.67 -2.44 -0.79
C VAL A 172 8.43 -3.70 0.03
N LYS A 173 9.17 -3.87 1.11
CA LYS A 173 8.96 -5.02 2.01
C LYS A 173 7.69 -4.88 2.84
N CYS A 174 7.08 -6.03 3.17
CA CYS A 174 5.97 -6.10 4.09
C CYS A 174 6.41 -6.82 5.37
N ASP A 175 6.19 -6.20 6.52
CA ASP A 175 6.44 -6.80 7.82
C ASP A 175 5.09 -7.14 8.48
N TYR A 176 4.94 -8.40 8.88
CA TYR A 176 3.71 -8.94 9.43
C TYR A 176 3.96 -9.72 10.72
N ILE A 177 3.05 -9.63 11.68
CA ILE A 177 3.09 -10.45 12.91
C ILE A 177 1.79 -11.22 13.05
N PHE A 178 1.87 -12.52 13.27
CA PHE A 178 0.71 -13.32 13.65
C PHE A 178 0.23 -12.97 15.06
N GLU A 179 -1.09 -13.03 15.28
CA GLU A 179 -1.73 -12.66 16.55
C GLU A 179 -1.12 -13.36 17.78
N GLN A 180 -0.55 -14.54 17.60
CA GLN A 180 0.04 -15.34 18.69
C GLN A 180 1.58 -15.40 18.66
N SER A 181 2.23 -14.65 17.77
CA SER A 181 3.68 -14.62 17.64
C SER A 181 4.27 -13.35 18.24
N THR A 182 5.52 -13.40 18.61
CA THR A 182 6.35 -12.25 18.95
C THR A 182 7.37 -11.95 17.87
N THR A 183 7.38 -12.75 16.78
CA THR A 183 8.36 -12.66 15.70
C THR A 183 7.74 -11.98 14.50
N VAL A 184 8.45 -10.97 13.98
CA VAL A 184 8.12 -10.34 12.69
C VAL A 184 8.42 -11.32 11.56
N ILE A 185 7.45 -11.50 10.67
CA ILE A 185 7.65 -12.17 9.40
C ILE A 185 7.89 -11.09 8.37
N GLU A 186 9.09 -11.03 7.85
CA GLU A 186 9.45 -10.14 6.76
C GLU A 186 9.15 -10.83 5.43
N LEU A 187 8.32 -10.20 4.61
CA LEU A 187 8.03 -10.59 3.25
C LEU A 187 8.79 -9.67 2.31
N PRO A 188 9.94 -10.14 1.78
CA PRO A 188 10.73 -9.33 0.85
C PRO A 188 9.97 -9.14 -0.46
N PRO A 189 10.16 -8.03 -1.17
CA PRO A 189 9.56 -7.84 -2.47
C PRO A 189 10.12 -8.87 -3.46
N LEU A 190 9.21 -9.50 -4.22
CA LEU A 190 9.56 -10.37 -5.33
C LEU A 190 9.46 -9.58 -6.64
N PRO A 191 10.24 -9.92 -7.68
CA PRO A 191 10.17 -9.28 -8.99
C PRO A 191 8.92 -9.74 -9.75
N VAL A 192 7.76 -9.20 -9.38
CA VAL A 192 6.47 -9.47 -9.99
C VAL A 192 6.12 -8.34 -10.95
N GLU A 193 5.67 -8.68 -12.15
CA GLU A 193 5.21 -7.74 -13.15
C GLU A 193 3.83 -8.13 -13.69
N PHE A 194 3.00 -7.15 -13.99
CA PHE A 194 1.77 -7.35 -14.74
C PHE A 194 2.05 -7.59 -16.23
N LYS A 195 1.25 -8.44 -16.87
CA LYS A 195 1.27 -8.63 -18.33
C LYS A 195 0.67 -7.40 -19.04
N ARG A 196 1.43 -6.34 -19.17
CA ARG A 196 0.97 -5.07 -19.77
C ARG A 196 0.41 -5.24 -21.18
N SER A 197 1.04 -6.06 -22.02
CA SER A 197 0.67 -6.25 -23.42
C SER A 197 -0.76 -6.76 -23.61
N GLN A 198 -1.32 -7.45 -22.63
CA GLN A 198 -2.68 -7.97 -22.71
C GLN A 198 -3.74 -6.86 -22.64
N PHE A 199 -3.43 -5.76 -21.98
CA PHE A 199 -4.38 -4.69 -21.67
C PHE A 199 -3.97 -3.33 -22.27
N GLU A 200 -2.89 -3.29 -23.04
CA GLU A 200 -2.37 -2.02 -23.60
C GLU A 200 -3.39 -1.34 -24.51
N ALA A 201 -4.19 -2.14 -25.27
CA ALA A 201 -5.27 -1.65 -26.10
C ALA A 201 -6.43 -1.02 -25.31
N TYR A 202 -6.54 -1.30 -24.03
CA TYR A 202 -7.62 -0.85 -23.16
C TYR A 202 -7.16 0.18 -22.10
N LYS A 203 -5.96 0.68 -22.22
CA LYS A 203 -5.42 1.67 -21.28
C LYS A 203 -6.33 2.89 -21.17
N ASP A 204 -6.77 3.43 -22.30
CA ASP A 204 -7.64 4.60 -22.35
C ASP A 204 -9.01 4.35 -21.69
N LEU A 205 -9.54 3.12 -21.82
CA LEU A 205 -10.76 2.72 -21.14
C LEU A 205 -10.58 2.67 -19.62
N LEU A 206 -9.51 2.05 -19.14
CA LEU A 206 -9.20 2.00 -17.70
C LEU A 206 -8.95 3.40 -17.13
N GLU A 207 -8.24 4.25 -17.84
CA GLU A 207 -8.04 5.66 -17.45
C GLU A 207 -9.36 6.44 -17.44
N LYS A 208 -10.28 6.13 -18.36
CA LYS A 208 -11.62 6.71 -18.37
C LYS A 208 -12.41 6.28 -17.14
N ILE A 209 -12.44 4.98 -16.83
CA ILE A 209 -13.16 4.45 -15.65
C ILE A 209 -12.62 5.11 -14.37
N GLU A 210 -11.28 5.23 -14.23
CA GLU A 210 -10.69 5.88 -13.07
C GLU A 210 -11.09 7.36 -12.97
N ARG A 211 -11.06 8.10 -14.09
CA ARG A 211 -11.38 9.53 -14.10
C ARG A 211 -12.86 9.83 -13.86
N GLU A 212 -13.74 9.01 -14.43
CA GLU A 212 -15.19 9.20 -14.33
C GLU A 212 -15.78 8.50 -13.10
N THR A 213 -14.95 7.70 -12.41
CA THR A 213 -15.28 6.90 -11.22
C THR A 213 -16.23 5.74 -11.56
N VAL A 214 -17.25 5.94 -12.39
CA VAL A 214 -18.23 4.94 -12.80
C VAL A 214 -18.55 5.15 -14.29
N ILE A 215 -18.58 4.05 -15.07
CA ILE A 215 -19.15 4.01 -16.42
C ILE A 215 -20.36 3.07 -16.44
N THR A 216 -21.27 3.23 -17.41
CA THR A 216 -22.42 2.33 -17.52
C THR A 216 -21.99 0.92 -17.92
N GLN A 217 -22.75 -0.10 -17.49
CA GLN A 217 -22.51 -1.47 -17.92
C GLN A 217 -22.58 -1.63 -19.45
N ALA A 218 -23.52 -0.93 -20.11
CA ALA A 218 -23.64 -0.96 -21.56
C ALA A 218 -22.41 -0.39 -22.26
N GLU A 219 -21.81 0.66 -21.72
CA GLU A 219 -20.58 1.23 -22.24
C GLU A 219 -19.40 0.28 -22.08
N TRP A 220 -19.26 -0.35 -20.92
CA TRP A 220 -18.29 -1.40 -20.68
C TRP A 220 -18.43 -2.55 -21.68
N GLU A 221 -19.65 -3.07 -21.85
CA GLU A 221 -19.94 -4.19 -22.75
C GLU A 221 -19.67 -3.87 -24.23
N ASN A 222 -19.86 -2.62 -24.64
CA ASN A 222 -19.54 -2.16 -25.99
C ASN A 222 -18.03 -1.95 -26.21
N SER A 223 -17.28 -1.65 -25.14
CA SER A 223 -15.85 -1.35 -25.22
C SER A 223 -14.97 -2.60 -25.13
N VAL A 224 -15.46 -3.69 -24.50
CA VAL A 224 -14.69 -4.93 -24.28
C VAL A 224 -15.40 -6.12 -24.94
N PRO A 225 -14.76 -6.78 -25.92
CA PRO A 225 -15.31 -7.99 -26.56
C PRO A 225 -15.62 -9.07 -25.53
N TYR A 226 -16.71 -9.80 -25.73
CA TYR A 226 -17.17 -10.84 -24.80
C TYR A 226 -16.06 -11.86 -24.45
N THR A 227 -15.24 -12.25 -25.42
CA THR A 227 -14.14 -13.21 -25.25
C THR A 227 -13.01 -12.71 -24.35
N GLU A 228 -12.91 -11.40 -24.11
CA GLU A 228 -11.86 -10.78 -23.32
C GLU A 228 -12.33 -10.33 -21.93
N ARG A 229 -13.65 -10.28 -21.70
CA ARG A 229 -14.26 -9.77 -20.46
C ARG A 229 -13.75 -10.50 -19.21
N ALA A 230 -13.63 -11.83 -19.27
CA ALA A 230 -13.14 -12.62 -18.13
C ALA A 230 -11.71 -12.23 -17.70
N ALA A 231 -10.88 -11.75 -18.61
CA ALA A 231 -9.54 -11.26 -18.28
C ALA A 231 -9.57 -9.92 -17.51
N PHE A 232 -10.64 -9.15 -17.66
CA PHE A 232 -10.83 -7.86 -17.00
C PHE A 232 -11.49 -7.96 -15.64
N GLU A 233 -12.18 -9.04 -15.31
CA GLU A 233 -12.88 -9.20 -14.03
C GLU A 233 -12.02 -8.79 -12.80
N PRO A 234 -10.72 -9.13 -12.73
CA PRO A 234 -9.91 -8.71 -11.60
C PRO A 234 -9.61 -7.20 -11.54
N LEU A 235 -9.77 -6.49 -12.66
CA LEU A 235 -9.41 -5.06 -12.79
C LEU A 235 -10.58 -4.11 -12.53
N ILE A 236 -11.79 -4.63 -12.46
CA ILE A 236 -13.02 -3.85 -12.32
C ILE A 236 -13.91 -4.40 -11.21
N GLU A 237 -14.85 -3.57 -10.77
CA GLU A 237 -15.94 -3.94 -9.88
C GLU A 237 -17.28 -3.55 -10.50
N PHE A 238 -18.28 -4.39 -10.34
CA PHE A 238 -19.65 -4.10 -10.73
C PHE A 238 -20.46 -3.66 -9.52
N SER A 239 -21.23 -2.60 -9.67
CA SER A 239 -22.17 -2.09 -8.68
C SER A 239 -23.52 -1.75 -9.32
N GLU A 240 -24.50 -1.34 -8.52
CA GLU A 240 -25.79 -0.85 -9.03
C GLU A 240 -25.62 0.43 -9.89
N GLU A 241 -24.60 1.22 -9.66
CA GLU A 241 -24.31 2.45 -10.39
C GLU A 241 -23.60 2.19 -11.73
N GLY A 242 -22.96 1.02 -11.89
CA GLY A 242 -22.23 0.65 -13.10
C GLY A 242 -20.92 -0.08 -12.83
N VAL A 243 -19.91 0.19 -13.66
CA VAL A 243 -18.59 -0.42 -13.61
C VAL A 243 -17.56 0.59 -13.15
N THR A 244 -16.79 0.24 -12.12
CA THR A 244 -15.70 1.04 -11.55
C THR A 244 -14.40 0.25 -11.55
N ILE A 245 -13.27 0.93 -11.33
CA ILE A 245 -11.96 0.28 -11.22
C ILE A 245 -11.85 -0.45 -9.88
N SER A 246 -11.28 -1.66 -9.88
CA SER A 246 -10.95 -2.37 -8.64
C SER A 246 -9.63 -1.86 -8.04
N GLY A 247 -9.33 -2.22 -6.79
CA GLY A 247 -8.02 -1.94 -6.20
C GLY A 247 -6.85 -2.57 -6.98
N VAL A 248 -7.05 -3.76 -7.58
CA VAL A 248 -6.05 -4.40 -8.46
C VAL A 248 -5.96 -3.66 -9.80
N GLY A 249 -7.11 -3.24 -10.36
CA GLY A 249 -7.15 -2.44 -11.59
C GLY A 249 -6.43 -1.11 -11.43
N PHE A 250 -6.59 -0.45 -10.30
CA PHE A 250 -5.87 0.78 -10.00
C PHE A 250 -4.34 0.54 -9.92
N LEU A 251 -3.90 -0.51 -9.21
CA LEU A 251 -2.48 -0.91 -9.16
C LEU A 251 -1.93 -1.18 -10.58
N PHE A 252 -2.70 -1.88 -11.38
CA PHE A 252 -2.35 -2.21 -12.75
C PHE A 252 -2.20 -0.94 -13.61
N LEU A 253 -3.15 0.00 -13.52
CA LEU A 253 -3.12 1.26 -14.25
C LEU A 253 -1.91 2.11 -13.86
N GLU A 254 -1.58 2.18 -12.57
CA GLU A 254 -0.37 2.86 -12.08
C GLU A 254 0.92 2.25 -12.66
N GLU A 255 0.99 0.92 -12.77
CA GLU A 255 2.14 0.27 -13.41
C GLU A 255 2.20 0.53 -14.93
N MET A 256 1.04 0.65 -15.61
CA MET A 256 0.99 1.02 -17.03
C MET A 256 1.43 2.45 -17.31
N ARG A 257 1.28 3.36 -16.35
CA ARG A 257 1.73 4.76 -16.46
C ARG A 257 3.25 4.91 -16.37
N LYS A 258 3.93 3.93 -15.79
CA LYS A 258 5.39 3.94 -15.78
C LYS A 258 5.90 3.79 -17.23
N PRO A 259 6.88 4.60 -17.65
CA PRO A 259 7.47 4.41 -18.97
C PRO A 259 8.00 2.97 -19.08
N SER A 260 7.72 2.33 -20.22
CA SER A 260 8.29 1.02 -20.52
C SER A 260 9.81 1.21 -20.67
N VAL A 261 10.57 0.79 -19.67
CA VAL A 261 12.01 0.69 -19.79
C VAL A 261 12.30 -0.51 -20.69
N LEU A 262 12.72 -0.26 -21.92
CA LEU A 262 13.22 -1.32 -22.80
C LEU A 262 14.53 -1.82 -22.15
N VAL A 263 14.48 -3.02 -21.54
CA VAL A 263 15.72 -3.65 -21.04
C VAL A 263 16.46 -4.18 -22.27
N PRO A 264 17.64 -3.64 -22.59
CA PRO A 264 18.39 -4.10 -23.75
C PRO A 264 18.84 -5.55 -23.53
N PHE A 265 18.47 -6.44 -24.46
CA PHE A 265 18.95 -7.80 -24.43
C PHE A 265 20.38 -7.83 -24.97
N LEU A 266 21.37 -7.93 -24.09
CA LEU A 266 22.77 -8.00 -24.46
C LEU A 266 23.16 -9.46 -24.78
N SER A 267 23.70 -9.70 -25.96
CA SER A 267 24.29 -11.00 -26.27
C SER A 267 25.51 -11.27 -25.36
N GLN A 268 25.81 -12.54 -25.11
CA GLN A 268 27.02 -12.90 -24.34
C GLN A 268 28.31 -12.32 -24.91
N LYS A 269 28.34 -12.15 -26.24
CA LYS A 269 29.47 -11.50 -26.94
C LYS A 269 29.53 -10.01 -26.56
N ALA A 270 28.41 -9.28 -26.65
CA ALA A 270 28.37 -7.86 -26.28
C ALA A 270 28.74 -7.63 -24.81
N ILE A 271 28.31 -8.51 -23.92
CA ILE A 271 28.71 -8.46 -22.50
C ILE A 271 30.22 -8.64 -22.36
N ARG A 272 30.80 -9.66 -23.02
CA ARG A 272 32.23 -9.92 -23.00
C ARG A 272 33.06 -8.75 -23.58
N ASP A 273 32.66 -8.25 -24.76
CA ASP A 273 33.32 -7.12 -25.41
C ASP A 273 33.28 -5.85 -24.52
N CYS A 274 32.20 -5.62 -23.78
CA CYS A 274 32.11 -4.54 -22.79
C CYS A 274 33.12 -4.73 -21.64
N PHE A 275 33.24 -5.94 -21.09
CA PHE A 275 34.15 -6.22 -19.97
C PHE A 275 35.61 -6.20 -20.42
N ASP A 276 35.93 -6.75 -21.60
CA ASP A 276 37.31 -6.80 -22.13
C ASP A 276 37.84 -5.40 -22.51
N ASN A 277 36.97 -4.45 -22.82
CA ASN A 277 37.32 -3.09 -23.21
C ASN A 277 37.04 -2.03 -22.13
N LEU A 278 36.68 -2.43 -20.92
CA LEU A 278 36.36 -1.50 -19.79
C LEU A 278 37.50 -0.48 -19.53
N ALA A 279 38.75 -0.88 -19.71
CA ALA A 279 39.93 0.02 -19.56
C ALA A 279 40.00 1.13 -20.65
N GLN A 280 39.45 0.87 -21.83
CA GLN A 280 39.37 1.84 -22.92
C GLN A 280 38.13 2.73 -22.85
N LEU A 281 37.13 2.30 -22.12
CA LEU A 281 35.84 3.00 -21.92
C LEU A 281 35.87 3.98 -20.73
N GLN A 282 37.04 4.33 -20.20
CA GLN A 282 37.21 5.17 -18.99
C GLN A 282 36.45 6.52 -18.99
N GLN A 283 35.86 6.92 -20.11
CA GLN A 283 35.05 8.14 -20.21
C GLN A 283 33.55 7.91 -20.44
N CYS A 284 33.10 6.67 -20.66
CA CYS A 284 31.69 6.36 -20.89
C CYS A 284 31.31 5.07 -20.15
N ASP A 285 30.35 5.14 -19.23
CA ASP A 285 29.72 3.96 -18.68
C ASP A 285 28.76 3.36 -19.74
N PRO A 286 29.10 2.20 -20.36
CA PRO A 286 28.27 1.60 -21.41
C PRO A 286 26.89 1.16 -20.87
N PHE A 287 26.78 0.84 -19.58
CA PHE A 287 25.51 0.47 -18.98
C PHE A 287 24.61 1.68 -18.75
N ALA A 288 25.16 2.80 -18.30
CA ALA A 288 24.42 4.06 -18.19
C ALA A 288 23.95 4.56 -19.57
N PHE A 289 24.76 4.39 -20.62
CA PHE A 289 24.37 4.69 -21.99
C PHE A 289 23.24 3.80 -22.48
N LEU A 290 23.33 2.49 -22.27
CA LEU A 290 22.29 1.53 -22.65
C LEU A 290 20.98 1.77 -21.89
N LEU A 291 21.03 2.07 -20.60
CA LEU A 291 19.88 2.45 -19.80
C LEU A 291 19.23 3.74 -20.32
N LYS A 292 20.03 4.73 -20.68
CA LYS A 292 19.54 5.99 -21.26
C LYS A 292 18.92 5.78 -22.65
N ALA A 293 19.52 4.95 -23.49
CA ALA A 293 18.97 4.59 -24.80
C ALA A 293 17.67 3.78 -24.67
N ALA A 294 17.56 2.92 -23.66
CA ALA A 294 16.38 2.10 -23.38
C ALA A 294 15.28 2.87 -22.65
N SER A 295 15.52 4.06 -22.12
CA SER A 295 14.55 4.83 -21.32
C SER A 295 13.44 5.48 -22.16
N SER A 296 13.53 5.51 -23.48
CA SER A 296 12.47 5.98 -24.37
C SER A 296 12.54 5.30 -25.75
N LYS A 297 11.37 5.16 -26.39
CA LYS A 297 11.25 4.60 -27.75
C LYS A 297 12.04 5.45 -28.76
N ASP A 298 12.05 6.76 -28.58
CA ASP A 298 12.79 7.71 -29.41
C ASP A 298 14.30 7.62 -29.18
N GLY A 299 14.73 7.43 -27.92
CA GLY A 299 16.13 7.18 -27.56
C GLY A 299 16.66 5.92 -28.23
N PHE A 300 15.90 4.81 -28.20
CA PHE A 300 16.27 3.57 -28.87
C PHE A 300 16.39 3.74 -30.39
N GLN A 301 15.44 4.43 -31.05
CA GLN A 301 15.49 4.70 -32.48
C GLN A 301 16.64 5.63 -32.87
N GLN A 302 16.96 6.61 -32.04
CA GLN A 302 18.04 7.55 -32.28
C GLN A 302 19.43 6.87 -32.29
N TYR A 303 19.63 5.89 -31.41
CA TYR A 303 20.89 5.20 -31.20
C TYR A 303 21.00 3.86 -31.95
N SER A 304 19.91 3.27 -32.42
CA SER A 304 19.92 2.00 -33.17
C SER A 304 20.18 2.15 -34.69
N LYS A 305 20.20 3.35 -35.20
CA LYS A 305 20.43 3.64 -36.65
C LYS A 305 21.89 3.61 -37.11
N THR A 306 22.84 3.21 -36.28
CA THR A 306 24.25 3.30 -36.58
C THR A 306 24.98 1.95 -36.51
N ILE A 307 24.33 0.86 -36.94
CA ILE A 307 25.00 -0.43 -37.21
C ILE A 307 24.62 -0.88 -38.62
#